data_de41da15f1f8bd4eb323d1c06d08ed26
#
_entry.id   de41da15f1f8bd4eb323d1c06d08ed26
#
_cell.length_a   1.000
_cell.length_b   1.000
_cell.length_c   1.000
_cell.angle_alpha   90.00
_cell.angle_beta   90.00
_cell.angle_gamma   90.00
#
_symmetry.space_group_name_H-M   'P 1'
#
loop_
_entity.id
_entity.type
_entity.pdbx_description
1 polymer ?
#
loop_
_entity_poly.entity_id
_entity_poly.type
_entity_poly.pdbx_seq_one_letter_code
_entity_poly.pdbx_strand_id
1 'polypeptide(L)'
;YKRQVEELQAEIAALKQELADMKAQSQPADDAAASVVKAMEESTEDKDVKVEMLCRWAAARAGAIVIAPLVGTVALMANEVYLVSRIAKVYDVKLSERALIAFLGAVGSRVAGSLLTTIIPFSAIQVPVAVGITYSLGRVTQRWLKDGMPTDMGPYVDMMGEWTDKAREQVDKLKENPLK
;
A
#
# COMPACT_ATOMS: atom_id res chain seq x y z
N TYR A 1 17.87 26.95 -25.95
CA TYR A 1 18.36 25.62 -25.48
C TYR A 1 19.08 25.74 -24.14
N LYS A 2 20.10 26.58 -23.99
CA LYS A 2 20.88 26.72 -22.76
C LYS A 2 20.03 27.22 -21.59
N ARG A 3 19.17 28.19 -21.82
CA ARG A 3 18.23 28.74 -20.82
C ARG A 3 17.19 27.72 -20.35
N GLN A 4 16.66 26.90 -21.24
CA GLN A 4 15.70 25.80 -20.89
C GLN A 4 16.39 24.72 -20.06
N VAL A 5 17.66 24.41 -20.33
CA VAL A 5 18.41 23.44 -19.53
C VAL A 5 18.69 23.98 -18.13
N GLU A 6 18.99 25.26 -17.99
CA GLU A 6 19.21 25.92 -16.69
C GLU A 6 17.91 25.98 -15.87
N GLU A 7 16.76 26.27 -16.50
CA GLU A 7 15.43 26.25 -15.86
C GLU A 7 15.05 24.83 -15.38
N LEU A 8 15.23 23.81 -16.21
CA LEU A 8 14.98 22.41 -15.84
C LEU A 8 15.91 21.94 -14.71
N GLN A 9 17.17 22.35 -14.72
CA GLN A 9 18.12 22.02 -13.65
C GLN A 9 17.71 22.67 -12.31
N ALA A 10 17.23 23.92 -12.36
CA ALA A 10 16.72 24.61 -11.17
C ALA A 10 15.45 23.95 -10.63
N GLU A 11 14.53 23.52 -11.51
CA GLU A 11 13.31 22.81 -11.13
C GLU A 11 13.62 21.44 -10.52
N ILE A 12 14.54 20.69 -11.09
CA ILE A 12 15.01 19.40 -10.53
C ILE A 12 15.67 19.61 -9.16
N ALA A 13 16.43 20.69 -8.97
CA ALA A 13 17.05 20.99 -7.68
C ALA A 13 15.99 21.34 -6.61
N ALA A 14 14.99 22.13 -6.99
CA ALA A 14 13.88 22.49 -6.11
C ALA A 14 13.06 21.25 -5.70
N LEU A 15 12.71 20.38 -6.66
CA LEU A 15 12.00 19.12 -6.40
C LEU A 15 12.79 18.15 -5.50
N LYS A 16 14.11 18.08 -5.70
CA LYS A 16 14.98 17.27 -4.82
C LYS A 16 15.01 17.80 -3.40
N GLN A 17 15.02 19.12 -3.23
CA GLN A 17 14.99 19.74 -1.91
C GLN A 17 13.65 19.48 -1.22
N GLU A 18 12.55 19.68 -1.93
CA GLU A 18 11.20 19.41 -1.42
C GLU A 18 11.01 17.93 -1.00
N LEU A 19 11.55 17.00 -1.81
CA LEU A 19 11.55 15.58 -1.49
C LEU A 19 12.39 15.28 -0.23
N ALA A 20 13.54 15.95 -0.07
CA ALA A 20 14.38 15.80 1.12
C ALA A 20 13.69 16.32 2.38
N ASP A 21 13.01 17.46 2.29
CA ASP A 21 12.27 18.07 3.40
C ASP A 21 11.06 17.22 3.81
N MET A 22 10.30 16.70 2.84
CA MET A 22 9.20 15.74 3.10
C MET A 22 9.72 14.46 3.78
N LYS A 23 10.86 13.94 3.34
CA LYS A 23 11.48 12.75 3.91
C LYS A 23 11.96 12.99 5.34
N ALA A 24 12.52 14.16 5.64
CA ALA A 24 12.92 14.55 6.98
C ALA A 24 11.71 14.71 7.92
N GLN A 25 10.59 15.22 7.42
CA GLN A 25 9.34 15.36 8.20
C GLN A 25 8.67 14.01 8.48
N SER A 26 8.79 13.04 7.58
CA SER A 26 8.20 11.70 7.77
C SER A 26 9.05 10.78 8.66
N GLN A 27 10.34 11.06 8.83
CA GLN A 27 11.27 10.19 9.54
C GLN A 27 10.82 9.81 10.95
N PRO A 28 10.36 10.72 11.83
CA PRO A 28 9.90 10.35 13.17
C PRO A 28 8.68 9.42 13.16
N ALA A 29 7.77 9.62 12.20
CA ALA A 29 6.60 8.77 12.04
C ALA A 29 6.97 7.38 11.51
N ASP A 30 7.95 7.31 10.61
CA ASP A 30 8.47 6.06 10.06
C ASP A 30 9.24 5.26 11.14
N ASP A 31 10.01 5.91 12.00
CA ASP A 31 10.72 5.29 13.11
C ASP A 31 9.73 4.74 14.16
N ALA A 32 8.68 5.50 14.49
CA ALA A 32 7.62 5.05 15.37
C ALA A 32 6.86 3.84 14.77
N ALA A 33 6.55 3.90 13.48
CA ALA A 33 5.93 2.81 12.76
C ALA A 33 6.80 1.54 12.75
N ALA A 34 8.10 1.68 12.53
CA ALA A 34 9.05 0.56 12.57
C ALA A 34 9.13 -0.08 13.96
N SER A 35 9.07 0.73 15.03
CA SER A 35 9.06 0.24 16.42
C SER A 35 7.81 -0.56 16.74
N VAL A 36 6.64 -0.09 16.29
CA VAL A 36 5.36 -0.81 16.46
C VAL A 36 5.38 -2.15 15.73
N VAL A 37 5.83 -2.16 14.47
CA VAL A 37 5.94 -3.39 13.67
C VAL A 37 6.90 -4.39 14.32
N LYS A 38 8.05 -3.93 14.83
CA LYS A 38 8.98 -4.79 15.56
C LYS A 38 8.35 -5.42 16.80
N ALA A 39 7.64 -4.63 17.60
CA ALA A 39 6.93 -5.14 18.78
C ALA A 39 5.85 -6.18 18.40
N MET A 40 5.13 -5.97 17.30
CA MET A 40 4.18 -6.95 16.78
C MET A 40 4.85 -8.25 16.35
N GLU A 41 5.96 -8.18 15.65
CA GLU A 41 6.71 -9.36 15.19
C GLU A 41 7.32 -10.15 16.36
N GLU A 42 7.67 -9.50 17.45
CA GLU A 42 8.20 -10.10 18.66
C GLU A 42 7.11 -10.67 19.59
N SER A 43 5.84 -10.27 19.39
CA SER A 43 4.72 -10.66 20.27
C SER A 43 4.23 -12.10 20.10
N THR A 44 4.56 -12.77 19.00
CA THR A 44 4.15 -14.13 18.69
C THR A 44 5.15 -14.83 17.79
N GLU A 45 5.22 -16.16 17.87
CA GLU A 45 5.98 -16.99 16.92
C GLU A 45 5.15 -17.44 15.72
N ASP A 46 3.83 -17.33 15.79
CA ASP A 46 2.93 -17.74 14.71
C ASP A 46 3.02 -16.76 13.53
N LYS A 47 3.50 -17.26 12.38
CA LYS A 47 3.68 -16.49 11.15
C LYS A 47 2.35 -15.94 10.61
N ASP A 48 1.26 -16.68 10.73
CA ASP A 48 -0.05 -16.25 10.24
C ASP A 48 -0.62 -15.12 11.10
N VAL A 49 -0.42 -15.20 12.41
CA VAL A 49 -0.78 -14.12 13.35
C VAL A 49 0.06 -12.87 13.09
N LYS A 50 1.38 -13.01 12.89
CA LYS A 50 2.26 -11.89 12.50
C LYS A 50 1.76 -11.18 11.24
N VAL A 51 1.44 -11.96 10.21
CA VAL A 51 0.95 -11.40 8.94
C VAL A 51 -0.40 -10.71 9.10
N GLU A 52 -1.32 -11.29 9.86
CA GLU A 52 -2.62 -10.67 10.14
C GLU A 52 -2.44 -9.30 10.83
N MET A 53 -1.54 -9.22 11.83
CA MET A 53 -1.24 -7.96 12.52
C MET A 53 -0.62 -6.93 11.57
N LEU A 54 0.31 -7.34 10.70
CA LEU A 54 0.91 -6.48 9.68
C LEU A 54 -0.13 -5.97 8.68
N CYS A 55 -1.05 -6.83 8.22
CA CYS A 55 -2.13 -6.44 7.31
C CYS A 55 -3.04 -5.40 7.94
N ARG A 56 -3.47 -5.60 9.18
CA ARG A 56 -4.33 -4.66 9.90
C ARG A 56 -3.63 -3.32 10.15
N TRP A 57 -2.38 -3.36 10.56
CA TRP A 57 -1.60 -2.16 10.80
C TRP A 57 -1.39 -1.36 9.51
N ALA A 58 -0.96 -2.00 8.42
CA ALA A 58 -0.76 -1.33 7.14
C ALA A 58 -2.07 -0.78 6.56
N ALA A 59 -3.18 -1.51 6.72
CA ALA A 59 -4.50 -1.07 6.31
C ALA A 59 -4.96 0.18 7.09
N ALA A 60 -4.79 0.20 8.41
CA ALA A 60 -5.10 1.37 9.24
C ALA A 60 -4.24 2.58 8.83
N ARG A 61 -2.94 2.37 8.56
CA ARG A 61 -2.03 3.39 8.06
C ARG A 61 -2.45 3.91 6.70
N ALA A 62 -2.88 3.05 5.76
CA ALA A 62 -3.39 3.45 4.46
C ALA A 62 -4.62 4.37 4.59
N GLY A 63 -5.54 4.05 5.49
CA GLY A 63 -6.68 4.91 5.79
C GLY A 63 -6.28 6.29 6.30
N ALA A 64 -5.27 6.37 7.16
CA ALA A 64 -4.74 7.64 7.65
C ALA A 64 -4.02 8.45 6.56
N ILE A 65 -3.26 7.80 5.68
CA ILE A 65 -2.52 8.42 4.57
C ILE A 65 -3.49 9.10 3.57
N VAL A 66 -4.61 8.45 3.27
CA VAL A 66 -5.59 8.97 2.28
C VAL A 66 -6.23 10.28 2.73
N ILE A 67 -6.32 10.52 4.05
CA ILE A 67 -6.89 11.76 4.60
C ILE A 67 -5.89 12.92 4.49
N ALA A 68 -4.58 12.64 4.38
CA ALA A 68 -3.55 13.66 4.32
C ALA A 68 -3.49 14.29 2.91
N PRO A 69 -3.72 15.60 2.77
CA PRO A 69 -3.61 16.25 1.46
C PRO A 69 -2.16 16.25 0.97
N LEU A 70 -1.98 16.07 -0.35
CA LEU A 70 -0.73 16.21 -1.12
C LEU A 70 0.29 15.04 -1.09
N VAL A 71 0.23 14.10 -0.13
CA VAL A 71 1.25 13.04 0.01
C VAL A 71 0.71 11.65 -0.36
N GLY A 72 -0.61 11.54 -0.60
CA GLY A 72 -1.37 10.29 -0.57
C GLY A 72 -0.82 9.16 -1.45
N THR A 73 -0.60 9.40 -2.74
CA THR A 73 -0.27 8.29 -3.66
C THR A 73 1.11 7.70 -3.40
N VAL A 74 2.12 8.54 -3.23
CA VAL A 74 3.50 8.06 -2.99
C VAL A 74 3.61 7.38 -1.64
N ALA A 75 2.96 7.93 -0.61
CA ALA A 75 2.95 7.35 0.73
C ALA A 75 2.17 6.02 0.76
N LEU A 76 1.07 5.89 0.00
CA LEU A 76 0.35 4.62 -0.15
C LEU A 76 1.23 3.57 -0.82
N MET A 77 1.88 3.90 -1.93
CA MET A 77 2.79 2.97 -2.61
C MET A 77 3.94 2.53 -1.68
N ALA A 78 4.52 3.47 -0.92
CA ALA A 78 5.56 3.14 0.05
C ALA A 78 5.03 2.20 1.16
N ASN A 79 3.80 2.41 1.64
CA ASN A 79 3.14 1.56 2.62
C ASN A 79 2.90 0.14 2.08
N GLU A 80 2.50 0.01 0.82
CA GLU A 80 2.28 -1.28 0.16
C GLU A 80 3.59 -2.05 -0.07
N VAL A 81 4.62 -1.37 -0.57
CA VAL A 81 5.98 -1.94 -0.71
C VAL A 81 6.49 -2.43 0.63
N TYR A 82 6.33 -1.61 1.67
CA TYR A 82 6.73 -1.97 3.03
C TYR A 82 5.98 -3.20 3.53
N LEU A 83 4.65 -3.25 3.38
CA LEU A 83 3.82 -4.37 3.79
C LEU A 83 4.27 -5.68 3.13
N VAL A 84 4.41 -5.70 1.79
CA VAL A 84 4.83 -6.89 1.04
C VAL A 84 6.22 -7.35 1.47
N SER A 85 7.15 -6.41 1.65
CA SER A 85 8.52 -6.71 2.10
C SER A 85 8.55 -7.29 3.52
N ARG A 86 7.71 -6.79 4.44
CA ARG A 86 7.63 -7.30 5.82
C ARG A 86 7.01 -8.69 5.86
N ILE A 87 5.95 -8.95 5.09
CA ILE A 87 5.35 -10.29 4.98
C ILE A 87 6.37 -11.28 4.42
N ALA A 88 7.11 -10.92 3.38
CA ALA A 88 8.18 -11.78 2.84
C ALA A 88 9.22 -12.13 3.90
N LYS A 89 9.60 -11.15 4.73
CA LYS A 89 10.54 -11.37 5.84
C LYS A 89 9.98 -12.34 6.89
N VAL A 90 8.69 -12.29 7.21
CA VAL A 90 8.04 -13.24 8.14
C VAL A 90 8.16 -14.68 7.64
N TYR A 91 8.15 -14.88 6.32
CA TYR A 91 8.34 -16.19 5.68
C TYR A 91 9.81 -16.51 5.36
N ASP A 92 10.76 -15.69 5.79
CA ASP A 92 12.21 -15.82 5.51
C ASP A 92 12.53 -15.78 4.00
N VAL A 93 11.69 -15.11 3.21
CA VAL A 93 11.86 -14.94 1.77
C VAL A 93 12.55 -13.61 1.46
N LYS A 94 13.64 -13.67 0.70
CA LYS A 94 14.32 -12.49 0.16
C LYS A 94 13.72 -12.15 -1.20
N LEU A 95 12.79 -11.20 -1.22
CA LEU A 95 12.28 -10.66 -2.49
C LEU A 95 13.32 -9.74 -3.11
N SER A 96 13.65 -9.99 -4.39
CA SER A 96 14.40 -9.01 -5.18
C SER A 96 13.48 -7.82 -5.52
N GLU A 97 14.06 -6.65 -5.71
CA GLU A 97 13.31 -5.46 -6.13
C GLU A 97 12.49 -5.72 -7.39
N ARG A 98 13.07 -6.45 -8.36
CA ARG A 98 12.37 -6.84 -9.59
C ARG A 98 11.15 -7.72 -9.32
N ALA A 99 11.25 -8.71 -8.43
CA ALA A 99 10.14 -9.58 -8.07
C ALA A 99 9.04 -8.81 -7.34
N LEU A 100 9.42 -7.89 -6.46
CA LEU A 100 8.51 -7.00 -5.75
C LEU A 100 7.73 -6.10 -6.71
N ILE A 101 8.43 -5.43 -7.64
CA ILE A 101 7.81 -4.57 -8.65
C ILE A 101 6.90 -5.38 -9.58
N ALA A 102 7.34 -6.55 -10.02
CA ALA A 102 6.53 -7.42 -10.88
C ALA A 102 5.25 -7.89 -10.17
N PHE A 103 5.35 -8.29 -8.91
CA PHE A 103 4.20 -8.68 -8.09
C PHE A 103 3.22 -7.52 -7.91
N LEU A 104 3.70 -6.37 -7.43
CA LEU A 104 2.87 -5.19 -7.22
C LEU A 104 2.25 -4.67 -8.53
N GLY A 105 2.99 -4.72 -9.64
CA GLY A 105 2.48 -4.34 -10.95
C GLY A 105 1.37 -5.27 -11.44
N ALA A 106 1.55 -6.58 -11.29
CA ALA A 106 0.54 -7.56 -11.69
C ALA A 106 -0.75 -7.43 -10.85
N VAL A 107 -0.62 -7.46 -9.52
CA VAL A 107 -1.76 -7.40 -8.59
C VAL A 107 -2.40 -6.01 -8.58
N GLY A 108 -1.59 -4.95 -8.64
CA GLY A 108 -2.03 -3.56 -8.63
C GLY A 108 -2.73 -3.12 -9.92
N SER A 109 -2.48 -3.77 -11.06
CA SER A 109 -3.10 -3.42 -12.35
C SER A 109 -4.63 -3.49 -12.30
N ARG A 110 -5.21 -4.46 -11.60
CA ARG A 110 -6.67 -4.58 -11.37
C ARG A 110 -7.20 -3.45 -10.49
N VAL A 111 -6.43 -3.08 -9.47
CA VAL A 111 -6.80 -2.03 -8.52
C VAL A 111 -6.71 -0.65 -9.19
N ALA A 112 -5.66 -0.38 -9.95
CA ALA A 112 -5.48 0.89 -10.67
C ALA A 112 -6.61 1.16 -11.66
N GLY A 113 -6.99 0.16 -12.46
CA GLY A 113 -8.13 0.27 -13.38
C GLY A 113 -9.43 0.61 -12.68
N SER A 114 -9.61 0.14 -11.47
CA SER A 114 -10.81 0.35 -10.67
C SER A 114 -10.82 1.69 -9.92
N LEU A 115 -9.66 2.22 -9.54
CA LEU A 115 -9.54 3.52 -8.86
C LEU A 115 -9.63 4.69 -9.84
N LEU A 116 -9.10 4.53 -11.08
CA LEU A 116 -9.15 5.57 -12.11
C LEU A 116 -10.57 5.90 -12.59
N THR A 117 -11.50 4.93 -12.46
CA THR A 117 -12.92 5.17 -12.83
C THR A 117 -13.73 5.87 -11.74
N THR A 118 -13.15 6.06 -10.56
CA THR A 118 -13.85 6.64 -9.41
C THR A 118 -13.04 7.82 -8.85
N ILE A 119 -13.06 8.96 -9.55
CA ILE A 119 -12.70 10.24 -8.93
C ILE A 119 -13.84 10.57 -7.96
N ILE A 120 -13.75 10.03 -6.74
CA ILE A 120 -14.73 10.31 -5.68
C ILE A 120 -14.17 11.45 -4.84
N PRO A 121 -14.81 12.62 -4.82
CA PRO A 121 -14.32 13.79 -4.08
C PRO A 121 -14.52 13.68 -2.54
N PHE A 122 -14.94 12.54 -2.01
CA PHE A 122 -15.28 12.38 -0.60
C PHE A 122 -14.28 11.48 0.14
N SER A 123 -13.51 12.06 1.05
CA SER A 123 -12.58 11.38 1.96
C SER A 123 -13.24 10.22 2.75
N ALA A 124 -14.50 10.35 3.11
CA ALA A 124 -15.25 9.32 3.83
C ALA A 124 -15.35 7.97 3.10
N ILE A 125 -15.25 7.97 1.76
CA ILE A 125 -15.31 6.75 0.93
C ILE A 125 -13.92 6.25 0.57
N GLN A 126 -12.95 7.15 0.44
CA GLN A 126 -11.57 6.80 0.09
C GLN A 126 -10.92 5.99 1.22
N VAL A 127 -11.21 6.30 2.48
CA VAL A 127 -10.63 5.61 3.64
C VAL A 127 -10.99 4.12 3.66
N PRO A 128 -12.26 3.69 3.65
CA PRO A 128 -12.61 2.27 3.63
C PRO A 128 -12.05 1.53 2.42
N VAL A 129 -11.97 2.17 1.26
CA VAL A 129 -11.40 1.59 0.04
C VAL A 129 -9.90 1.36 0.20
N ALA A 130 -9.15 2.36 0.66
CA ALA A 130 -7.70 2.23 0.88
C ALA A 130 -7.40 1.16 1.94
N VAL A 131 -8.14 1.14 3.05
CA VAL A 131 -8.04 0.11 4.09
C VAL A 131 -8.28 -1.28 3.51
N GLY A 132 -9.37 -1.46 2.76
CA GLY A 132 -9.73 -2.74 2.15
C GLY A 132 -8.70 -3.22 1.13
N ILE A 133 -8.21 -2.35 0.26
CA ILE A 133 -7.20 -2.67 -0.76
C ILE A 133 -5.88 -3.08 -0.11
N THR A 134 -5.38 -2.32 0.86
CA THR A 134 -4.10 -2.62 1.53
C THR A 134 -4.20 -3.92 2.33
N TYR A 135 -5.30 -4.15 3.05
CA TYR A 135 -5.52 -5.41 3.74
C TYR A 135 -5.55 -6.60 2.78
N SER A 136 -6.28 -6.47 1.68
CA SER A 136 -6.39 -7.50 0.64
C SER A 136 -5.04 -7.80 0.00
N LEU A 137 -4.24 -6.76 -0.31
CA LEU A 137 -2.88 -6.93 -0.82
C LEU A 137 -2.02 -7.76 0.13
N GLY A 138 -2.08 -7.49 1.42
CA GLY A 138 -1.35 -8.28 2.42
C GLY A 138 -1.75 -9.76 2.42
N ARG A 139 -3.05 -10.06 2.33
CA ARG A 139 -3.57 -11.44 2.30
C ARG A 139 -3.19 -12.16 0.99
N VAL A 140 -3.28 -11.47 -0.15
CA VAL A 140 -2.84 -12.00 -1.45
C VAL A 140 -1.33 -12.27 -1.44
N THR A 141 -0.54 -11.35 -0.88
CA THR A 141 0.91 -11.55 -0.69
C THR A 141 1.20 -12.78 0.14
N GLN A 142 0.51 -12.95 1.27
CA GLN A 142 0.66 -14.13 2.13
C GLN A 142 0.38 -15.41 1.35
N ARG A 143 -0.69 -15.45 0.57
CA ARG A 143 -1.07 -16.61 -0.23
C ARG A 143 -0.01 -16.92 -1.29
N TRP A 144 0.45 -15.92 -2.03
CA TRP A 144 1.48 -16.07 -3.05
C TRP A 144 2.80 -16.63 -2.49
N LEU A 145 3.23 -16.14 -1.32
CA LEU A 145 4.42 -16.65 -0.65
C LEU A 145 4.25 -18.10 -0.15
N LYS A 146 3.09 -18.44 0.41
CA LYS A 146 2.77 -19.80 0.86
C LYS A 146 2.73 -20.81 -0.30
N ASP A 147 2.31 -20.36 -1.48
CA ASP A 147 2.26 -21.18 -2.70
C ASP A 147 3.63 -21.30 -3.40
N GLY A 148 4.70 -20.72 -2.80
CA GLY A 148 6.07 -20.80 -3.33
C GLY A 148 6.38 -19.80 -4.42
N MET A 149 5.65 -18.71 -4.51
CA MET A 149 5.86 -17.61 -5.47
C MET A 149 5.77 -18.07 -6.93
N PRO A 150 4.67 -18.69 -7.36
CA PRO A 150 4.52 -19.09 -8.73
C PRO A 150 4.60 -17.89 -9.69
N THR A 151 5.07 -18.13 -10.91
CA THR A 151 5.18 -17.11 -11.96
C THR A 151 3.84 -16.77 -12.59
N ASP A 152 2.87 -17.69 -12.53
CA ASP A 152 1.50 -17.40 -12.93
C ASP A 152 0.81 -16.54 -11.88
N MET A 153 0.60 -15.28 -12.23
CA MET A 153 -0.03 -14.29 -11.37
C MET A 153 -1.56 -14.25 -11.49
N GLY A 154 -2.15 -14.97 -12.46
CA GLY A 154 -3.59 -14.97 -12.73
C GLY A 154 -4.45 -15.18 -11.49
N PRO A 155 -4.26 -16.27 -10.71
CA PRO A 155 -5.06 -16.55 -9.51
C PRO A 155 -4.98 -15.44 -8.45
N TYR A 156 -3.84 -14.78 -8.31
CA TYR A 156 -3.61 -13.71 -7.31
C TYR A 156 -4.23 -12.39 -7.75
N VAL A 157 -4.17 -12.10 -9.06
CA VAL A 157 -4.85 -10.95 -9.67
C VAL A 157 -6.36 -11.09 -9.52
N ASP A 158 -6.91 -12.27 -9.76
CA ASP A 158 -8.34 -12.54 -9.61
C ASP A 158 -8.77 -12.45 -8.13
N MET A 159 -8.00 -13.04 -7.22
CA MET A 159 -8.23 -12.91 -5.78
C MET A 159 -8.23 -11.44 -5.32
N MET A 160 -7.29 -10.63 -5.80
CA MET A 160 -7.25 -9.20 -5.49
C MET A 160 -8.48 -8.48 -6.05
N GLY A 161 -8.92 -8.83 -7.26
CA GLY A 161 -10.15 -8.32 -7.88
C GLY A 161 -11.39 -8.60 -7.02
N GLU A 162 -11.60 -9.85 -6.62
CA GLU A 162 -12.74 -10.25 -5.78
C GLU A 162 -12.78 -9.49 -4.45
N TRP A 163 -11.64 -9.30 -3.79
CA TRP A 163 -11.57 -8.59 -2.52
C TRP A 163 -11.82 -7.09 -2.70
N THR A 164 -11.32 -6.52 -3.80
CA THR A 164 -11.56 -5.11 -4.14
C THR A 164 -13.05 -4.86 -4.43
N ASP A 165 -13.70 -5.77 -5.15
CA ASP A 165 -15.13 -5.69 -5.45
C ASP A 165 -15.99 -5.82 -4.18
N LYS A 166 -15.64 -6.74 -3.28
CA LYS A 166 -16.29 -6.86 -1.95
C LYS A 166 -16.12 -5.59 -1.11
N ALA A 167 -14.93 -4.99 -1.10
CA ALA A 167 -14.69 -3.73 -0.40
C ALA A 167 -15.56 -2.60 -0.95
N ARG A 168 -15.74 -2.52 -2.26
CA ARG A 168 -16.62 -1.54 -2.93
C ARG A 168 -18.08 -1.76 -2.59
N GLU A 169 -18.56 -2.99 -2.66
CA GLU A 169 -19.94 -3.32 -2.31
C GLU A 169 -20.28 -2.89 -0.87
N GLN A 170 -19.35 -3.06 0.07
CA GLN A 170 -19.51 -2.58 1.44
C GLN A 170 -19.61 -1.04 1.50
N VAL A 171 -18.79 -0.34 0.71
CA VAL A 171 -18.84 1.13 0.62
C VAL A 171 -20.16 1.61 0.02
N ASP A 172 -20.66 0.95 -1.01
CA ASP A 172 -21.94 1.33 -1.64
C ASP A 172 -23.10 1.10 -0.68
N LYS A 173 -23.10 0.03 0.10
CA LYS A 173 -24.08 -0.18 1.18
C LYS A 173 -24.02 0.90 2.26
N LEU A 174 -22.83 1.41 2.59
CA LEU A 174 -22.67 2.51 3.54
C LEU A 174 -23.18 3.84 2.98
N LYS A 175 -23.10 4.07 1.65
CA LYS A 175 -23.68 5.24 1.00
C LYS A 175 -25.21 5.21 1.01
N GLU A 176 -25.80 4.04 0.78
CA GLU A 176 -27.25 3.86 0.74
C GLU A 176 -27.90 3.94 2.13
N ASN A 177 -27.16 3.65 3.20
CA ASN A 177 -27.69 3.59 4.57
C ASN A 177 -26.71 4.14 5.62
N PRO A 178 -26.42 5.46 5.61
CA PRO A 178 -25.38 6.06 6.45
C PRO A 178 -25.68 6.09 7.97
N LEU A 179 -26.87 5.65 8.42
CA LEU A 179 -27.35 5.78 9.80
C LEU A 179 -27.95 4.49 10.39
N LYS A 180 -27.62 3.32 9.87
CA LYS A 180 -28.00 2.05 10.52
C LYS A 180 -26.82 1.30 11.06
#